data_f8821f813ac5077d59e45816d4552b49
#
_entry.id   f8821f813ac5077d59e45816d4552b49
#
_cell.length_a   1.000
_cell.length_b   1.000
_cell.length_c   1.000
_cell.angle_alpha   90.00
_cell.angle_beta   90.00
_cell.angle_gamma   90.00
#
_symmetry.space_group_name_H-M   'P 1'
#
loop_
_entity.id
_entity.type
_entity.pdbx_description
1 polymer ?
#
loop_
_entity_poly.entity_id
_entity_poly.type
_entity_poly.pdbx_seq_one_letter_code
_entity_poly.pdbx_strand_id
1 'polypeptide(L)'
;MEQTADRNPVNESSIHYAGWGVAAAAFVGVMTSFAPIVPYTFSLFLNPLHESLGWKRESLDGAFGLAAITVAFVSPLIGILLDRYPPRRIILPSILIFACALASLSRLGPSIGRFYLTFFVLGLVANGGAQFAYTRTMLTWFQKHRGFALALILTGSGVGSILIPPLTQWTIGNYGWRNAYLLLGGIALVGFPLTAMLVRNRPAPVIREKSPIPSGVTVGAAMSSAAFWILAVITILSAFSENGLVTNLAAILTQHGIPAQSAAVALSIRGGAGIVGRLFVGLLIDRLSPQRIQTCVLVLAATGSLVLSLAGSPGVALIGAALLGIGLGSEADVGPYLMARYFGRKHFSVLYGLMWTAYAIGGGTGPVVVGHFFDRAGLYEHQVLVGLAVIAFGSAAVSLLLKSTKGPSAHEELHASAAISHEE
;
A
#
# COMPACT_ATOMS: atom_id res chain seq x y z
N MET A 1 20.87 -26.17 41.18
CA MET A 1 19.96 -25.00 41.31
C MET A 1 20.01 -24.29 39.96
N GLU A 2 19.20 -24.75 39.04
CA GLU A 2 19.03 -24.16 37.70
C GLU A 2 17.92 -23.14 37.76
N GLN A 3 18.25 -21.88 37.62
CA GLN A 3 17.27 -20.80 37.49
C GLN A 3 16.48 -21.01 36.20
N THR A 4 15.31 -21.59 36.29
CA THR A 4 14.27 -21.50 35.28
C THR A 4 13.91 -20.03 35.12
N ALA A 5 14.54 -19.36 34.14
CA ALA A 5 14.16 -18.03 33.73
C ALA A 5 12.71 -18.14 33.18
N ASP A 6 11.78 -17.76 34.03
CA ASP A 6 10.34 -17.65 33.80
C ASP A 6 10.16 -16.65 32.62
N ARG A 7 10.04 -17.19 31.40
CA ARG A 7 9.79 -16.38 30.20
C ARG A 7 8.29 -16.12 30.16
N ASN A 8 7.85 -15.06 30.84
CA ASN A 8 6.53 -14.49 30.67
C ASN A 8 6.20 -14.42 29.17
N PRO A 9 5.04 -14.94 28.74
CA PRO A 9 4.60 -14.84 27.37
C PRO A 9 4.61 -13.36 26.95
N VAL A 10 5.24 -13.07 25.82
CA VAL A 10 5.40 -11.70 25.31
C VAL A 10 4.01 -11.05 25.22
N ASN A 11 3.72 -10.11 26.10
CA ASN A 11 2.43 -9.42 26.15
C ASN A 11 2.41 -8.32 25.08
N GLU A 12 1.93 -8.65 23.88
CA GLU A 12 1.78 -7.69 22.76
C GLU A 12 0.77 -6.57 23.08
N SER A 13 -0.11 -6.74 24.07
CA SER A 13 -1.07 -5.72 24.51
C SER A 13 -0.46 -4.66 25.41
N SER A 14 0.75 -4.89 25.95
CA SER A 14 1.44 -3.92 26.77
C SER A 14 1.99 -2.77 25.93
N ILE A 15 1.78 -1.52 26.38
CA ILE A 15 2.40 -0.32 25.77
C ILE A 15 3.93 -0.40 25.79
N HIS A 16 4.51 -1.10 26.76
CA HIS A 16 5.96 -1.28 26.88
C HIS A 16 6.53 -2.35 25.93
N TYR A 17 5.68 -3.03 25.15
CA TYR A 17 6.17 -3.97 24.15
C TYR A 17 6.99 -3.25 23.07
N ALA A 18 8.24 -3.65 22.90
CA ALA A 18 9.17 -3.01 21.94
C ALA A 18 8.66 -3.00 20.49
N GLY A 19 7.75 -3.90 20.12
CA GLY A 19 7.09 -3.94 18.82
C GLY A 19 6.32 -2.66 18.50
N TRP A 20 5.75 -1.97 19.51
CA TRP A 20 5.05 -0.70 19.27
C TRP A 20 6.00 0.44 18.91
N GLY A 21 7.22 0.44 19.45
CA GLY A 21 8.26 1.37 19.01
C GLY A 21 8.67 1.14 17.54
N VAL A 22 8.76 -0.14 17.13
CA VAL A 22 9.00 -0.50 15.73
C VAL A 22 7.82 -0.09 14.84
N ALA A 23 6.58 -0.26 15.32
CA ALA A 23 5.38 0.17 14.60
C ALA A 23 5.33 1.70 14.43
N ALA A 24 5.70 2.48 15.46
CA ALA A 24 5.78 3.93 15.36
C ALA A 24 6.83 4.38 14.33
N ALA A 25 8.02 3.77 14.30
CA ALA A 25 9.02 4.05 13.28
C ALA A 25 8.53 3.66 11.88
N ALA A 26 7.85 2.53 11.76
CA ALA A 26 7.28 2.08 10.50
C ALA A 26 6.15 3.00 10.02
N PHE A 27 5.29 3.50 10.91
CA PHE A 27 4.26 4.50 10.60
C PHE A 27 4.89 5.76 9.98
N VAL A 28 5.91 6.32 10.62
CA VAL A 28 6.61 7.51 10.09
C VAL A 28 7.33 7.18 8.79
N GLY A 29 7.97 6.01 8.69
CA GLY A 29 8.63 5.58 7.46
C GLY A 29 7.67 5.43 6.29
N VAL A 30 6.47 4.88 6.52
CA VAL A 30 5.41 4.77 5.51
C VAL A 30 4.84 6.15 5.16
N MET A 31 4.65 7.03 6.15
CA MET A 31 4.16 8.40 5.98
C MET A 31 5.08 9.22 5.06
N THR A 32 6.39 8.99 5.13
CA THR A 32 7.40 9.76 4.38
C THR A 32 7.99 8.98 3.20
N SER A 33 7.30 7.91 2.74
CA SER A 33 7.75 7.03 1.66
C SER A 33 7.29 7.50 0.27
N PHE A 34 7.63 6.70 -0.74
CA PHE A 34 7.27 6.95 -2.14
C PHE A 34 5.76 7.17 -2.34
N ALA A 35 4.92 6.31 -1.76
CA ALA A 35 3.49 6.29 -2.03
C ALA A 35 2.76 7.60 -1.67
N PRO A 36 2.97 8.23 -0.47
CA PRO A 36 2.35 9.51 -0.16
C PRO A 36 3.07 10.71 -0.78
N ILE A 37 4.36 10.61 -1.11
CA ILE A 37 5.12 11.74 -1.66
C ILE A 37 4.90 11.84 -3.17
N VAL A 38 5.37 10.86 -3.95
CA VAL A 38 5.50 11.03 -5.40
C VAL A 38 4.13 11.14 -6.11
N PRO A 39 3.19 10.19 -5.95
CA PRO A 39 1.90 10.29 -6.65
C PRO A 39 1.06 11.52 -6.26
N TYR A 40 1.10 11.93 -4.99
CA TYR A 40 0.24 13.01 -4.50
C TYR A 40 0.82 14.41 -4.68
N THR A 41 2.13 14.55 -4.93
CA THR A 41 2.74 15.86 -5.19
C THR A 41 3.13 16.07 -6.64
N PHE A 42 3.19 15.02 -7.45
CA PHE A 42 3.65 15.08 -8.84
C PHE A 42 2.93 16.16 -9.65
N SER A 43 1.60 16.20 -9.59
CA SER A 43 0.79 17.16 -10.33
C SER A 43 1.10 18.62 -9.99
N LEU A 44 1.56 18.89 -8.76
CA LEU A 44 1.91 20.25 -8.30
C LEU A 44 3.14 20.81 -9.02
N PHE A 45 4.01 19.94 -9.53
CA PHE A 45 5.23 20.32 -10.24
C PHE A 45 5.05 20.48 -11.76
N LEU A 46 3.92 20.00 -12.34
CA LEU A 46 3.72 19.99 -13.79
C LEU A 46 3.80 21.40 -14.39
N ASN A 47 3.06 22.37 -13.85
CA ASN A 47 3.07 23.75 -14.32
C ASN A 47 4.42 24.43 -14.09
N PRO A 48 4.99 24.42 -12.84
CA PRO A 48 6.29 25.03 -12.61
C PRO A 48 7.43 24.49 -13.48
N LEU A 49 7.43 23.18 -13.77
CA LEU A 49 8.45 22.57 -14.64
C LEU A 49 8.21 22.93 -16.11
N HIS A 50 6.95 22.94 -16.57
CA HIS A 50 6.59 23.38 -17.92
C HIS A 50 7.02 24.82 -18.17
N GLU A 51 6.67 25.74 -17.26
CA GLU A 51 6.98 27.15 -17.39
C GLU A 51 8.48 27.45 -17.30
N SER A 52 9.21 26.77 -16.41
CA SER A 52 10.62 27.05 -16.16
C SER A 52 11.60 26.34 -17.09
N LEU A 53 11.24 25.16 -17.60
CA LEU A 53 12.12 24.30 -18.43
C LEU A 53 11.59 24.06 -19.83
N GLY A 54 10.35 24.49 -20.15
CA GLY A 54 9.72 24.32 -21.46
C GLY A 54 9.33 22.88 -21.80
N TRP A 55 9.30 21.96 -20.82
CA TRP A 55 8.98 20.56 -21.08
C TRP A 55 7.49 20.35 -21.30
N LYS A 56 7.15 19.50 -22.29
CA LYS A 56 5.76 19.12 -22.53
C LYS A 56 5.22 18.27 -21.38
N ARG A 57 3.93 18.42 -21.06
CA ARG A 57 3.25 17.61 -20.02
C ARG A 57 3.37 16.12 -20.28
N GLU A 58 3.14 15.69 -21.52
CA GLU A 58 3.31 14.30 -21.95
C GLU A 58 4.67 13.71 -21.54
N SER A 59 5.74 14.51 -21.72
CA SER A 59 7.08 14.09 -21.33
C SER A 59 7.28 14.00 -19.82
N LEU A 60 6.59 14.86 -19.05
CA LEU A 60 6.61 14.78 -17.57
C LEU A 60 5.84 13.54 -17.10
N ASP A 61 4.65 13.32 -17.64
CA ASP A 61 3.82 12.14 -17.32
C ASP A 61 4.51 10.83 -17.71
N GLY A 62 5.27 10.83 -18.82
CA GLY A 62 6.09 9.69 -19.24
C GLY A 62 7.15 9.29 -18.21
N ALA A 63 7.75 10.24 -17.50
CA ALA A 63 8.70 9.93 -16.44
C ALA A 63 8.01 9.31 -15.21
N PHE A 64 6.82 9.79 -14.85
CA PHE A 64 6.00 9.18 -13.81
C PHE A 64 5.58 7.74 -14.19
N GLY A 65 5.16 7.54 -15.44
CA GLY A 65 4.86 6.22 -16.00
C GLY A 65 6.06 5.27 -15.93
N LEU A 66 7.28 5.77 -16.25
CA LEU A 66 8.51 5.00 -16.12
C LEU A 66 8.74 4.55 -14.65
N ALA A 67 8.53 5.43 -13.68
CA ALA A 67 8.64 5.05 -12.27
C ALA A 67 7.64 3.96 -11.89
N ALA A 68 6.37 4.08 -12.32
CA ALA A 68 5.33 3.09 -12.03
C ALA A 68 5.66 1.72 -12.64
N ILE A 69 6.12 1.68 -13.90
CA ILE A 69 6.59 0.46 -14.56
C ILE A 69 7.78 -0.13 -13.81
N THR A 70 8.75 0.70 -13.42
CA THR A 70 9.92 0.25 -12.65
C THR A 70 9.51 -0.36 -11.32
N VAL A 71 8.59 0.26 -10.58
CA VAL A 71 8.03 -0.29 -9.34
C VAL A 71 7.43 -1.68 -9.58
N ALA A 72 6.63 -1.84 -10.64
CA ALA A 72 5.99 -3.11 -10.96
C ALA A 72 7.00 -4.25 -11.17
N PHE A 73 8.05 -4.00 -11.98
CA PHE A 73 9.06 -5.01 -12.27
C PHE A 73 10.04 -5.27 -11.13
N VAL A 74 10.34 -4.24 -10.33
CA VAL A 74 11.33 -4.34 -9.25
C VAL A 74 10.71 -4.89 -7.96
N SER A 75 9.40 -4.81 -7.78
CA SER A 75 8.72 -5.28 -6.56
C SER A 75 9.04 -6.74 -6.19
N PRO A 76 9.01 -7.71 -7.11
CA PRO A 76 9.39 -9.09 -6.78
C PRO A 76 10.87 -9.23 -6.38
N LEU A 77 11.77 -8.44 -7.00
CA LEU A 77 13.20 -8.44 -6.66
C LEU A 77 13.44 -7.89 -5.25
N ILE A 78 12.78 -6.79 -4.89
CA ILE A 78 12.79 -6.28 -3.50
C ILE A 78 12.24 -7.35 -2.55
N GLY A 79 11.21 -8.08 -2.96
CA GLY A 79 10.67 -9.21 -2.20
C GLY A 79 11.72 -10.29 -1.91
N ILE A 80 12.48 -10.71 -2.93
CA ILE A 80 13.59 -11.67 -2.78
C ILE A 80 14.63 -11.15 -1.79
N LEU A 81 15.00 -9.87 -1.91
CA LEU A 81 15.97 -9.25 -0.99
C LEU A 81 15.44 -9.22 0.45
N LEU A 82 14.17 -8.89 0.66
CA LEU A 82 13.52 -8.85 1.98
C LEU A 82 13.35 -10.23 2.61
N ASP A 83 13.22 -11.28 1.81
CA ASP A 83 13.19 -12.66 2.32
C ASP A 83 14.59 -13.16 2.68
N ARG A 84 15.64 -12.66 2.00
CA ARG A 84 17.02 -13.10 2.17
C ARG A 84 17.79 -12.28 3.22
N TYR A 85 17.49 -11.00 3.32
CA TYR A 85 18.21 -10.05 4.18
C TYR A 85 17.30 -9.43 5.24
N PRO A 86 17.85 -9.03 6.39
CA PRO A 86 17.08 -8.29 7.39
C PRO A 86 16.49 -7.01 6.80
N PRO A 87 15.19 -6.72 7.03
CA PRO A 87 14.49 -5.58 6.43
C PRO A 87 15.23 -4.23 6.62
N ARG A 88 15.82 -4.01 7.79
CA ARG A 88 16.60 -2.79 8.08
C ARG A 88 17.71 -2.51 7.08
N ARG A 89 18.41 -3.57 6.57
CA ARG A 89 19.50 -3.43 5.60
C ARG A 89 19.01 -2.98 4.22
N ILE A 90 17.71 -3.12 3.94
CA ILE A 90 17.10 -2.71 2.69
C ILE A 90 16.40 -1.36 2.88
N ILE A 91 15.67 -1.17 3.98
CA ILE A 91 14.92 0.06 4.26
C ILE A 91 15.84 1.28 4.32
N LEU A 92 16.93 1.22 5.11
CA LEU A 92 17.79 2.39 5.33
C LEU A 92 18.45 2.91 4.04
N PRO A 93 19.12 2.08 3.21
CA PRO A 93 19.65 2.54 1.93
C PRO A 93 18.55 3.06 1.00
N SER A 94 17.38 2.42 0.98
CA SER A 94 16.27 2.84 0.13
C SER A 94 15.76 4.24 0.51
N ILE A 95 15.61 4.54 1.81
CA ILE A 95 15.23 5.88 2.28
C ILE A 95 16.28 6.90 1.86
N LEU A 96 17.56 6.60 2.04
CA LEU A 96 18.65 7.52 1.70
C LEU A 96 18.69 7.80 0.20
N ILE A 97 18.65 6.76 -0.64
CA ILE A 97 18.63 6.90 -2.10
C ILE A 97 17.40 7.68 -2.54
N PHE A 98 16.22 7.38 -1.97
CA PHE A 98 14.96 8.05 -2.26
C PHE A 98 15.05 9.56 -1.94
N ALA A 99 15.54 9.91 -0.76
CA ALA A 99 15.71 11.30 -0.34
C ALA A 99 16.73 12.06 -1.22
N CYS A 100 17.87 11.44 -1.52
CA CYS A 100 18.87 12.02 -2.40
C CYS A 100 18.34 12.19 -3.84
N ALA A 101 17.59 11.23 -4.35
CA ALA A 101 16.96 11.32 -5.66
C ALA A 101 15.95 12.48 -5.72
N LEU A 102 15.07 12.63 -4.72
CA LEU A 102 14.15 13.79 -4.63
C LEU A 102 14.93 15.12 -4.55
N ALA A 103 15.93 15.20 -3.69
CA ALA A 103 16.75 16.40 -3.55
C ALA A 103 17.50 16.74 -4.85
N SER A 104 17.92 15.74 -5.64
CA SER A 104 18.60 15.95 -6.92
C SER A 104 17.74 16.66 -7.96
N LEU A 105 16.40 16.52 -7.87
CA LEU A 105 15.45 17.20 -8.75
C LEU A 105 15.48 18.73 -8.55
N SER A 106 15.96 19.23 -7.42
CA SER A 106 16.17 20.68 -7.22
C SER A 106 17.21 21.28 -8.19
N ARG A 107 18.12 20.44 -8.71
CA ARG A 107 19.21 20.83 -9.61
C ARG A 107 18.91 20.46 -11.08
N LEU A 108 17.64 20.30 -11.45
CA LEU A 108 17.27 20.04 -12.84
C LEU A 108 17.68 21.20 -13.74
N GLY A 109 18.35 20.85 -14.84
CA GLY A 109 18.65 21.74 -15.95
C GLY A 109 17.75 21.44 -17.16
N PRO A 110 18.08 21.96 -18.35
CA PRO A 110 17.24 21.78 -19.56
C PRO A 110 17.10 20.32 -20.03
N SER A 111 18.03 19.43 -19.62
CA SER A 111 18.02 18.04 -20.04
C SER A 111 16.97 17.23 -19.29
N ILE A 112 15.92 16.80 -19.98
CA ILE A 112 14.86 15.94 -19.45
C ILE A 112 15.38 14.53 -19.08
N GLY A 113 16.49 14.09 -19.64
CA GLY A 113 17.08 12.78 -19.36
C GLY A 113 17.43 12.59 -17.86
N ARG A 114 17.86 13.65 -17.15
CA ARG A 114 18.10 13.60 -15.71
C ARG A 114 16.80 13.40 -14.93
N PHE A 115 15.69 13.98 -15.39
CA PHE A 115 14.38 13.80 -14.80
C PHE A 115 13.92 12.34 -14.90
N TYR A 116 14.02 11.75 -16.10
CA TYR A 116 13.71 10.33 -16.34
C TYR A 116 14.60 9.40 -15.52
N LEU A 117 15.94 9.65 -15.49
CA LEU A 117 16.85 8.87 -14.66
C LEU A 117 16.47 8.92 -13.19
N THR A 118 16.13 10.10 -12.68
CA THR A 118 15.73 10.25 -11.28
C THR A 118 14.43 9.50 -10.99
N PHE A 119 13.42 9.58 -11.85
CA PHE A 119 12.16 8.85 -11.70
C PHE A 119 12.37 7.34 -11.79
N PHE A 120 13.27 6.88 -12.64
CA PHE A 120 13.70 5.48 -12.67
C PHE A 120 14.31 5.05 -11.33
N VAL A 121 15.23 5.84 -10.76
CA VAL A 121 15.84 5.57 -9.44
C VAL A 121 14.78 5.60 -8.33
N LEU A 122 13.84 6.56 -8.36
CA LEU A 122 12.73 6.60 -7.41
C LEU A 122 11.90 5.32 -7.48
N GLY A 123 11.60 4.81 -8.68
CA GLY A 123 10.90 3.54 -8.89
C GLY A 123 11.67 2.33 -8.36
N LEU A 124 13.01 2.29 -8.54
CA LEU A 124 13.86 1.19 -8.05
C LEU A 124 13.79 1.02 -6.53
N VAL A 125 13.77 2.11 -5.78
CA VAL A 125 13.81 2.08 -4.31
C VAL A 125 12.44 2.23 -3.65
N ALA A 126 11.39 2.48 -4.43
CA ALA A 126 10.05 2.77 -3.94
C ALA A 126 9.57 1.79 -2.87
N ASN A 127 9.62 0.49 -3.16
CA ASN A 127 9.13 -0.56 -2.26
C ASN A 127 10.14 -0.99 -1.19
N GLY A 128 11.41 -0.65 -1.36
CA GLY A 128 12.45 -0.95 -0.37
C GLY A 128 12.37 -0.11 0.90
N GLY A 129 11.88 1.14 0.81
CA GLY A 129 11.70 2.07 1.93
C GLY A 129 10.24 2.39 2.25
N ALA A 130 9.27 1.64 1.69
CA ALA A 130 7.84 1.91 1.82
C ALA A 130 7.11 0.81 2.60
N GLN A 131 5.78 0.88 2.57
CA GLN A 131 4.87 -0.05 3.27
C GLN A 131 5.23 -1.53 3.05
N PHE A 132 5.73 -1.90 1.87
CA PHE A 132 6.12 -3.28 1.54
C PHE A 132 7.16 -3.84 2.51
N ALA A 133 8.27 -3.14 2.72
CA ALA A 133 9.33 -3.57 3.62
C ALA A 133 8.92 -3.51 5.10
N TYR A 134 8.13 -2.50 5.49
CA TYR A 134 7.62 -2.37 6.85
C TYR A 134 6.56 -3.42 7.18
N THR A 135 5.71 -3.80 6.23
CA THR A 135 4.77 -4.94 6.39
C THR A 135 5.51 -6.22 6.76
N ARG A 136 6.61 -6.53 6.05
CA ARG A 136 7.47 -7.68 6.38
C ARG A 136 8.00 -7.59 7.81
N THR A 137 8.41 -6.40 8.25
CA THR A 137 8.90 -6.16 9.61
C THR A 137 7.80 -6.43 10.64
N MET A 138 6.58 -5.92 10.43
CA MET A 138 5.46 -6.12 11.35
C MET A 138 5.09 -7.59 11.51
N LEU A 139 5.10 -8.37 10.44
CA LEU A 139 4.83 -9.81 10.47
C LEU A 139 5.83 -10.59 11.33
N THR A 140 7.02 -10.05 11.58
CA THR A 140 8.01 -10.68 12.47
C THR A 140 7.84 -10.27 13.94
N TRP A 141 7.29 -9.09 14.20
CA TRP A 141 7.13 -8.55 15.55
C TRP A 141 5.80 -8.92 16.20
N PHE A 142 4.71 -8.96 15.44
CA PHE A 142 3.36 -9.19 15.96
C PHE A 142 2.82 -10.56 15.52
N GLN A 143 2.13 -11.24 16.46
CA GLN A 143 1.43 -12.50 16.22
C GLN A 143 -0.07 -12.38 16.52
N LYS A 144 -0.43 -11.87 17.69
CA LYS A 144 -1.83 -11.70 18.11
C LYS A 144 -2.48 -10.45 17.53
N HIS A 145 -1.74 -9.34 17.43
CA HIS A 145 -2.25 -8.03 16.98
C HIS A 145 -1.73 -7.65 15.59
N ARG A 146 -1.52 -8.63 14.69
CA ARG A 146 -0.98 -8.39 13.33
C ARG A 146 -1.83 -7.45 12.51
N GLY A 147 -3.15 -7.69 12.49
CA GLY A 147 -4.09 -6.89 11.70
C GLY A 147 -4.04 -5.44 12.12
N PHE A 148 -4.15 -5.18 13.42
CA PHE A 148 -4.08 -3.82 13.95
C PHE A 148 -2.72 -3.15 13.72
N ALA A 149 -1.62 -3.88 13.92
CA ALA A 149 -0.27 -3.34 13.67
C ALA A 149 -0.05 -2.98 12.19
N LEU A 150 -0.54 -3.82 11.25
CA LEU A 150 -0.49 -3.52 9.82
C LEU A 150 -1.36 -2.30 9.49
N ALA A 151 -2.60 -2.26 9.95
CA ALA A 151 -3.50 -1.13 9.74
C ALA A 151 -2.90 0.18 10.26
N LEU A 152 -2.29 0.16 11.46
CA LEU A 152 -1.65 1.32 12.05
C LEU A 152 -0.51 1.86 11.18
N ILE A 153 0.43 1.03 10.75
CA ILE A 153 1.57 1.49 9.95
C ILE A 153 1.13 2.00 8.57
N LEU A 154 0.14 1.35 7.96
CA LEU A 154 -0.36 1.73 6.65
C LEU A 154 -1.21 3.02 6.69
N THR A 155 -1.81 3.35 7.83
CA THR A 155 -2.44 4.66 8.07
C THR A 155 -1.44 5.81 7.89
N GLY A 156 -0.13 5.58 8.11
CA GLY A 156 0.92 6.54 7.85
C GLY A 156 0.88 7.09 6.42
N SER A 157 0.62 6.24 5.41
CA SER A 157 0.53 6.72 4.02
C SER A 157 -0.65 7.69 3.81
N GLY A 158 -1.78 7.43 4.47
CA GLY A 158 -2.94 8.33 4.45
C GLY A 158 -2.63 9.69 5.09
N VAL A 159 -1.98 9.68 6.25
CA VAL A 159 -1.55 10.93 6.92
C VAL A 159 -0.55 11.69 6.05
N GLY A 160 0.42 11.01 5.44
CA GLY A 160 1.38 11.63 4.52
C GLY A 160 0.69 12.26 3.32
N SER A 161 -0.28 11.58 2.71
CA SER A 161 -1.01 12.10 1.55
C SER A 161 -1.90 13.32 1.86
N ILE A 162 -2.27 13.52 3.12
CA ILE A 162 -3.01 14.70 3.58
C ILE A 162 -2.07 15.87 3.87
N LEU A 163 -0.94 15.62 4.53
CA LEU A 163 -0.05 16.68 5.04
C LEU A 163 0.98 17.17 4.02
N ILE A 164 1.53 16.26 3.20
CA ILE A 164 2.68 16.59 2.35
C ILE A 164 2.29 17.49 1.15
N PRO A 165 1.18 17.27 0.40
CA PRO A 165 0.85 18.09 -0.74
C PRO A 165 0.60 19.57 -0.40
N PRO A 166 -0.19 19.93 0.64
CA PRO A 166 -0.36 21.34 1.01
C PRO A 166 0.96 22.03 1.38
N LEU A 167 1.83 21.33 2.13
CA LEU A 167 3.14 21.83 2.50
C LEU A 167 4.04 22.03 1.26
N THR A 168 3.98 21.10 0.32
CA THR A 168 4.70 21.18 -0.97
C THR A 168 4.20 22.37 -1.79
N GLN A 169 2.87 22.54 -1.92
CA GLN A 169 2.28 23.64 -2.66
C GLN A 169 2.63 25.01 -2.05
N TRP A 170 2.57 25.10 -0.71
CA TRP A 170 2.99 26.31 0.01
C TRP A 170 4.46 26.65 -0.28
N THR A 171 5.33 25.63 -0.29
CA THR A 171 6.76 25.82 -0.58
C THR A 171 6.98 26.23 -2.04
N ILE A 172 6.25 25.65 -2.99
CA ILE A 172 6.32 26.04 -4.41
C ILE A 172 5.95 27.49 -4.56
N GLY A 173 4.86 27.94 -3.93
CA GLY A 173 4.37 29.31 -4.03
C GLY A 173 5.30 30.37 -3.43
N ASN A 174 5.96 30.05 -2.31
CA ASN A 174 6.79 31.03 -1.58
C ASN A 174 8.30 30.95 -1.93
N TYR A 175 8.81 29.76 -2.24
CA TYR A 175 10.25 29.49 -2.40
C TYR A 175 10.60 28.83 -3.74
N GLY A 176 9.60 28.54 -4.57
CA GLY A 176 9.77 27.90 -5.87
C GLY A 176 9.93 26.38 -5.80
N TRP A 177 9.74 25.73 -6.96
CA TRP A 177 9.70 24.27 -7.10
C TRP A 177 11.02 23.57 -6.73
N ARG A 178 12.18 24.25 -6.90
CA ARG A 178 13.49 23.68 -6.53
C ARG A 178 13.59 23.45 -5.03
N ASN A 179 13.16 24.41 -4.23
CA ASN A 179 13.15 24.29 -2.77
C ASN A 179 12.08 23.29 -2.29
N ALA A 180 10.98 23.13 -3.02
CA ALA A 180 9.98 22.11 -2.73
C ALA A 180 10.55 20.69 -2.89
N TYR A 181 11.38 20.42 -3.89
CA TYR A 181 12.08 19.14 -4.00
C TYR A 181 13.09 18.90 -2.89
N LEU A 182 13.79 19.93 -2.41
CA LEU A 182 14.66 19.83 -1.22
C LEU A 182 13.85 19.53 0.04
N LEU A 183 12.69 20.18 0.21
CA LEU A 183 11.77 19.88 1.30
C LEU A 183 11.31 18.42 1.26
N LEU A 184 10.89 17.92 0.10
CA LEU A 184 10.45 16.51 -0.05
C LEU A 184 11.59 15.54 0.26
N GLY A 185 12.81 15.84 -0.15
CA GLY A 185 14.00 15.08 0.23
C GLY A 185 14.23 15.09 1.75
N GLY A 186 14.08 16.24 2.40
CA GLY A 186 14.14 16.38 3.85
C GLY A 186 13.06 15.59 4.58
N ILE A 187 11.80 15.67 4.11
CA ILE A 187 10.68 14.88 4.64
C ILE A 187 10.96 13.38 4.53
N ALA A 188 11.46 12.91 3.39
CA ALA A 188 11.80 11.51 3.19
C ALA A 188 12.87 11.02 4.19
N LEU A 189 13.82 11.90 4.58
CA LEU A 189 14.85 11.57 5.57
C LEU A 189 14.33 11.45 7.00
N VAL A 190 13.16 12.00 7.34
CA VAL A 190 12.61 11.93 8.72
C VAL A 190 12.44 10.48 9.18
N GLY A 191 12.06 9.58 8.28
CA GLY A 191 11.94 8.15 8.57
C GLY A 191 13.27 7.46 8.86
N PHE A 192 14.41 8.00 8.42
CA PHE A 192 15.72 7.36 8.53
C PHE A 192 16.20 7.18 9.98
N PRO A 193 16.30 8.23 10.83
CA PRO A 193 16.79 8.08 12.20
C PRO A 193 15.88 7.18 13.03
N LEU A 194 14.56 7.32 12.90
CA LEU A 194 13.59 6.49 13.63
C LEU A 194 13.72 5.02 13.23
N THR A 195 13.82 4.73 11.94
CA THR A 195 14.06 3.36 11.44
C THR A 195 15.42 2.83 11.92
N ALA A 196 16.47 3.65 11.89
CA ALA A 196 17.79 3.25 12.34
C ALA A 196 17.84 2.92 13.83
N MET A 197 17.09 3.62 14.66
CA MET A 197 17.09 3.43 16.12
C MET A 197 16.12 2.33 16.57
N LEU A 198 14.93 2.30 16.02
CA LEU A 198 13.81 1.51 16.55
C LEU A 198 13.55 0.22 15.74
N VAL A 199 13.77 0.22 14.43
CA VAL A 199 13.65 -1.00 13.63
C VAL A 199 14.85 -1.88 13.87
N ARG A 200 14.74 -2.72 14.88
CA ARG A 200 15.76 -3.73 15.20
C ARG A 200 15.34 -5.05 14.57
N ASN A 201 16.33 -5.80 14.10
CA ASN A 201 16.09 -7.19 13.79
C ASN A 201 15.67 -7.86 15.10
N ARG A 202 14.48 -8.46 15.15
CA ARG A 202 14.16 -9.32 16.29
C ARG A 202 15.28 -10.38 16.31
N PRO A 203 16.03 -10.52 17.41
CA PRO A 203 16.90 -11.67 17.52
C PRO A 203 16.01 -12.88 17.24
N ALA A 204 16.39 -13.73 16.31
CA ALA A 204 15.73 -15.02 16.20
C ALA A 204 15.66 -15.52 17.64
N PRO A 205 14.48 -15.88 18.18
CA PRO A 205 14.47 -16.47 19.51
C PRO A 205 15.56 -17.52 19.45
N VAL A 206 16.49 -17.51 20.42
CA VAL A 206 17.47 -18.57 20.59
C VAL A 206 16.63 -19.79 20.97
N ILE A 207 16.04 -20.40 19.99
CA ILE A 207 15.36 -21.66 20.12
C ILE A 207 16.46 -22.68 19.93
N ARG A 208 16.94 -23.15 21.09
CA ARG A 208 17.52 -24.46 21.14
C ARG A 208 16.63 -25.40 20.33
N GLU A 209 17.24 -26.02 19.34
CA GLU A 209 16.76 -27.18 18.61
C GLU A 209 15.24 -27.47 18.67
N LYS A 210 14.59 -27.41 17.53
CA LYS A 210 13.14 -27.66 17.28
C LYS A 210 12.20 -26.45 17.31
N SER A 211 12.58 -25.31 16.65
CA SER A 211 11.52 -24.50 16.07
C SER A 211 11.27 -24.95 14.64
N PRO A 212 10.02 -25.18 14.26
CA PRO A 212 9.69 -25.47 12.88
C PRO A 212 10.28 -24.35 12.00
N ILE A 213 11.03 -24.69 10.96
CA ILE A 213 11.40 -23.84 9.85
C ILE A 213 10.16 -22.98 9.54
N PRO A 214 10.27 -21.63 9.35
CA PRO A 214 9.08 -20.82 9.11
C PRO A 214 8.18 -21.52 8.11
N SER A 215 7.05 -22.02 8.58
CA SER A 215 6.13 -22.80 7.77
C SER A 215 5.69 -21.94 6.58
N GLY A 216 5.87 -22.44 5.39
CA GLY A 216 5.50 -21.72 4.19
C GLY A 216 5.80 -22.55 2.95
N VAL A 217 4.94 -22.39 1.97
CA VAL A 217 5.08 -23.04 0.67
C VAL A 217 6.17 -22.36 -0.16
N THR A 218 6.76 -23.10 -1.10
CA THR A 218 7.67 -22.52 -2.10
C THR A 218 6.89 -21.59 -3.04
N VAL A 219 7.59 -20.63 -3.67
CA VAL A 219 6.97 -19.71 -4.65
C VAL A 219 6.26 -20.50 -5.76
N GLY A 220 6.89 -21.54 -6.30
CA GLY A 220 6.28 -22.39 -7.32
C GLY A 220 4.99 -23.09 -6.83
N ALA A 221 5.00 -23.63 -5.60
CA ALA A 221 3.80 -24.26 -5.02
C ALA A 221 2.68 -23.22 -4.74
N ALA A 222 3.02 -22.00 -4.33
CA ALA A 222 2.05 -20.92 -4.19
C ALA A 222 1.43 -20.55 -5.55
N MET A 223 2.24 -20.36 -6.58
CA MET A 223 1.80 -20.03 -7.94
C MET A 223 0.99 -21.17 -8.61
N SER A 224 1.18 -22.40 -8.19
CA SER A 224 0.36 -23.55 -8.65
C SER A 224 -1.00 -23.61 -7.94
N SER A 225 -1.22 -22.82 -6.89
CA SER A 225 -2.46 -22.81 -6.13
C SER A 225 -3.50 -21.87 -6.72
N ALA A 226 -4.79 -22.29 -6.73
CA ALA A 226 -5.88 -21.42 -7.14
C ALA A 226 -5.99 -20.16 -6.27
N ALA A 227 -5.67 -20.26 -4.96
CA ALA A 227 -5.74 -19.14 -4.04
C ALA A 227 -4.83 -17.96 -4.44
N PHE A 228 -3.62 -18.24 -4.97
CA PHE A 228 -2.72 -17.20 -5.47
C PHE A 228 -3.33 -16.43 -6.64
N TRP A 229 -3.87 -17.12 -7.63
CA TRP A 229 -4.46 -16.49 -8.81
C TRP A 229 -5.78 -15.79 -8.50
N ILE A 230 -6.58 -16.31 -7.56
CA ILE A 230 -7.77 -15.63 -7.07
C ILE A 230 -7.37 -14.29 -6.42
N LEU A 231 -6.37 -14.27 -5.55
CA LEU A 231 -5.87 -13.03 -4.93
C LEU A 231 -5.30 -12.06 -5.98
N ALA A 232 -4.56 -12.56 -6.97
CA ALA A 232 -4.02 -11.74 -8.06
C ALA A 232 -5.14 -11.10 -8.90
N VAL A 233 -6.16 -11.86 -9.26
CA VAL A 233 -7.32 -11.36 -10.02
C VAL A 233 -8.10 -10.32 -9.20
N ILE A 234 -8.36 -10.58 -7.91
CA ILE A 234 -8.99 -9.60 -7.02
C ILE A 234 -8.19 -8.30 -7.04
N THR A 235 -6.87 -8.38 -6.86
CA THR A 235 -5.98 -7.21 -6.81
C THR A 235 -5.97 -6.45 -8.14
N ILE A 236 -5.98 -7.13 -9.29
CA ILE A 236 -6.04 -6.49 -10.61
C ILE A 236 -7.38 -5.78 -10.79
N LEU A 237 -8.50 -6.45 -10.54
CA LEU A 237 -9.83 -5.91 -10.78
C LEU A 237 -10.14 -4.73 -9.84
N SER A 238 -9.80 -4.84 -8.56
CA SER A 238 -10.01 -3.76 -7.60
C SER A 238 -9.12 -2.56 -7.92
N ALA A 239 -7.82 -2.76 -8.19
CA ALA A 239 -6.91 -1.69 -8.55
C ALA A 239 -7.31 -1.00 -9.87
N PHE A 240 -7.79 -1.75 -10.86
CA PHE A 240 -8.32 -1.22 -12.11
C PHE A 240 -9.52 -0.30 -11.87
N SER A 241 -10.52 -0.79 -11.16
CA SER A 241 -11.73 -0.02 -10.86
C SER A 241 -11.42 1.20 -9.99
N GLU A 242 -10.63 1.02 -8.94
CA GLU A 242 -10.24 2.09 -8.03
C GLU A 242 -9.53 3.23 -8.76
N ASN A 243 -8.41 2.92 -9.39
CA ASN A 243 -7.59 3.95 -10.00
C ASN A 243 -8.29 4.57 -11.21
N GLY A 244 -9.06 3.79 -11.99
CA GLY A 244 -9.87 4.30 -13.08
C GLY A 244 -10.88 5.36 -12.63
N LEU A 245 -11.54 5.14 -11.49
CA LEU A 245 -12.51 6.09 -10.93
C LEU A 245 -11.82 7.26 -10.21
N VAL A 246 -10.90 6.95 -9.31
CA VAL A 246 -10.36 7.93 -8.34
C VAL A 246 -9.49 9.00 -9.00
N THR A 247 -8.69 8.65 -10.00
CA THR A 247 -7.87 9.61 -10.73
C THR A 247 -8.69 10.69 -11.43
N ASN A 248 -9.93 10.36 -11.82
CA ASN A 248 -10.83 11.24 -12.55
C ASN A 248 -12.00 11.75 -11.69
N LEU A 249 -12.07 11.36 -10.40
CA LEU A 249 -13.27 11.55 -9.57
C LEU A 249 -13.75 13.01 -9.49
N ALA A 250 -12.84 13.96 -9.30
CA ALA A 250 -13.21 15.38 -9.24
C ALA A 250 -13.83 15.87 -10.56
N ALA A 251 -13.25 15.47 -11.69
CA ALA A 251 -13.75 15.83 -13.01
C ALA A 251 -15.11 15.16 -13.31
N ILE A 252 -15.27 13.90 -12.93
CA ILE A 252 -16.55 13.16 -13.05
C ILE A 252 -17.66 13.87 -12.25
N LEU A 253 -17.40 14.19 -10.97
CA LEU A 253 -18.39 14.84 -10.12
C LEU A 253 -18.77 16.24 -10.63
N THR A 254 -17.80 17.01 -11.12
CA THR A 254 -18.09 18.33 -11.71
C THR A 254 -18.87 18.23 -13.00
N GLN A 255 -18.61 17.23 -13.83
CA GLN A 255 -19.42 16.94 -15.04
C GLN A 255 -20.88 16.58 -14.68
N HIS A 256 -21.12 15.90 -13.55
CA HIS A 256 -22.44 15.62 -13.02
C HIS A 256 -23.13 16.84 -12.38
N GLY A 257 -22.59 18.06 -12.54
CA GLY A 257 -23.13 19.30 -12.00
C GLY A 257 -22.87 19.52 -10.50
N ILE A 258 -22.01 18.70 -9.89
CA ILE A 258 -21.62 18.88 -8.48
C ILE A 258 -20.56 19.99 -8.38
N PRO A 259 -20.74 21.00 -7.52
CA PRO A 259 -19.77 22.09 -7.36
C PRO A 259 -18.37 21.57 -7.06
N ALA A 260 -17.34 22.19 -7.68
CA ALA A 260 -15.94 21.75 -7.53
C ALA A 260 -15.48 21.69 -6.07
N GLN A 261 -15.99 22.59 -5.22
CA GLN A 261 -15.72 22.55 -3.78
C GLN A 261 -16.28 21.28 -3.12
N SER A 262 -17.49 20.86 -3.48
CA SER A 262 -18.09 19.62 -2.97
C SER A 262 -17.37 18.38 -3.50
N ALA A 263 -16.89 18.40 -4.73
CA ALA A 263 -16.05 17.36 -5.30
C ALA A 263 -14.72 17.22 -4.54
N ALA A 264 -14.08 18.34 -4.21
CA ALA A 264 -12.87 18.35 -3.38
C ALA A 264 -13.14 17.82 -1.96
N VAL A 265 -14.27 18.18 -1.35
CA VAL A 265 -14.68 17.62 -0.04
C VAL A 265 -14.93 16.12 -0.13
N ALA A 266 -15.51 15.61 -1.22
CA ALA A 266 -15.70 14.17 -1.42
C ALA A 266 -14.35 13.41 -1.46
N LEU A 267 -13.34 13.96 -2.14
CA LEU A 267 -11.98 13.39 -2.12
C LEU A 267 -11.38 13.35 -0.70
N SER A 268 -11.56 14.42 0.07
CA SER A 268 -11.10 14.48 1.46
C SER A 268 -11.81 13.48 2.35
N ILE A 269 -13.13 13.35 2.21
CA ILE A 269 -13.95 12.35 2.93
C ILE A 269 -13.51 10.94 2.58
N ARG A 270 -13.26 10.66 1.28
CA ARG A 270 -12.73 9.36 0.86
C ARG A 270 -11.42 9.03 1.59
N GLY A 271 -10.50 9.98 1.65
CA GLY A 271 -9.22 9.81 2.36
C GLY A 271 -9.39 9.54 3.85
N GLY A 272 -10.19 10.40 4.52
CA GLY A 272 -10.49 10.26 5.95
C GLY A 272 -11.24 8.96 6.29
N ALA A 273 -12.25 8.61 5.50
CA ALA A 273 -13.00 7.36 5.63
C ALA A 273 -12.11 6.14 5.42
N GLY A 274 -11.13 6.23 4.52
CA GLY A 274 -10.13 5.18 4.31
C GLY A 274 -9.26 4.92 5.54
N ILE A 275 -8.86 5.96 6.25
CA ILE A 275 -8.11 5.82 7.51
C ILE A 275 -8.98 5.11 8.57
N VAL A 276 -10.23 5.57 8.75
CA VAL A 276 -11.17 4.97 9.70
C VAL A 276 -11.45 3.50 9.36
N GLY A 277 -11.75 3.20 8.10
CA GLY A 277 -12.01 1.85 7.61
C GLY A 277 -10.83 0.92 7.86
N ARG A 278 -9.62 1.37 7.58
CA ARG A 278 -8.37 0.63 7.78
C ARG A 278 -8.19 0.23 9.26
N LEU A 279 -8.31 1.19 10.17
CA LEU A 279 -8.17 0.91 11.60
C LEU A 279 -9.26 -0.04 12.10
N PHE A 280 -10.51 0.16 11.67
CA PHE A 280 -11.64 -0.68 12.05
C PHE A 280 -11.48 -2.12 11.54
N VAL A 281 -11.14 -2.30 10.27
CA VAL A 281 -10.89 -3.63 9.69
C VAL A 281 -9.67 -4.29 10.31
N GLY A 282 -8.62 -3.53 10.60
CA GLY A 282 -7.43 -4.03 11.30
C GLY A 282 -7.76 -4.65 12.66
N LEU A 283 -8.72 -4.10 13.40
CA LEU A 283 -9.22 -4.68 14.67
C LEU A 283 -10.10 -5.91 14.44
N LEU A 284 -10.88 -5.93 13.37
CA LEU A 284 -11.80 -7.04 13.07
C LEU A 284 -11.11 -8.26 12.48
N ILE A 285 -10.04 -8.07 11.68
CA ILE A 285 -9.38 -9.15 10.94
C ILE A 285 -8.71 -10.18 11.85
N ASP A 286 -8.34 -9.76 13.05
CA ASP A 286 -7.78 -10.65 14.07
C ASP A 286 -8.85 -11.49 14.79
N ARG A 287 -10.15 -11.13 14.64
CA ARG A 287 -11.28 -11.78 15.32
C ARG A 287 -12.22 -12.53 14.40
N LEU A 288 -12.32 -12.10 13.14
CA LEU A 288 -13.23 -12.66 12.15
C LEU A 288 -12.46 -13.38 11.05
N SER A 289 -13.19 -14.11 10.20
CA SER A 289 -12.57 -14.77 9.04
C SER A 289 -12.09 -13.73 8.02
N PRO A 290 -10.80 -13.66 7.69
CA PRO A 290 -10.24 -12.66 6.78
C PRO A 290 -10.87 -12.69 5.38
N GLN A 291 -11.30 -13.88 4.92
CA GLN A 291 -11.97 -14.03 3.62
C GLN A 291 -13.31 -13.28 3.58
N ARG A 292 -14.11 -13.38 4.66
CA ARG A 292 -15.40 -12.64 4.75
C ARG A 292 -15.15 -11.14 4.81
N ILE A 293 -14.13 -10.72 5.57
CA ILE A 293 -13.74 -9.30 5.64
C ILE A 293 -13.33 -8.82 4.25
N GLN A 294 -12.50 -9.57 3.50
CA GLN A 294 -12.12 -9.24 2.13
C GLN A 294 -13.34 -9.00 1.25
N THR A 295 -14.30 -9.93 1.28
CA THR A 295 -15.55 -9.78 0.49
C THR A 295 -16.36 -8.57 0.93
N CYS A 296 -16.51 -8.33 2.23
CA CYS A 296 -17.26 -7.18 2.74
C CYS A 296 -16.65 -5.84 2.32
N VAL A 297 -15.34 -5.69 2.43
CA VAL A 297 -14.65 -4.43 2.06
C VAL A 297 -14.71 -4.19 0.54
N LEU A 298 -14.61 -5.25 -0.28
CA LEU A 298 -14.75 -5.15 -1.73
C LEU A 298 -16.18 -4.79 -2.15
N VAL A 299 -17.22 -5.38 -1.52
CA VAL A 299 -18.62 -5.01 -1.75
C VAL A 299 -18.86 -3.55 -1.36
N LEU A 300 -18.28 -3.10 -0.24
CA LEU A 300 -18.43 -1.73 0.21
C LEU A 300 -17.77 -0.75 -0.78
N ALA A 301 -16.56 -1.05 -1.25
CA ALA A 301 -15.87 -0.28 -2.27
C ALA A 301 -16.65 -0.23 -3.60
N ALA A 302 -17.17 -1.37 -4.06
CA ALA A 302 -17.97 -1.48 -5.27
C ALA A 302 -19.28 -0.67 -5.17
N THR A 303 -19.94 -0.74 -4.00
CA THR A 303 -21.14 0.06 -3.73
C THR A 303 -20.81 1.56 -3.74
N GLY A 304 -19.69 1.96 -3.12
CA GLY A 304 -19.20 3.33 -3.16
C GLY A 304 -18.93 3.81 -4.59
N SER A 305 -18.27 2.99 -5.42
CA SER A 305 -18.04 3.26 -6.83
C SER A 305 -19.34 3.45 -7.61
N LEU A 306 -20.33 2.58 -7.40
CA LEU A 306 -21.64 2.69 -8.04
C LEU A 306 -22.38 3.97 -7.62
N VAL A 307 -22.40 4.28 -6.33
CA VAL A 307 -23.03 5.51 -5.81
C VAL A 307 -22.37 6.76 -6.39
N LEU A 308 -21.04 6.79 -6.51
CA LEU A 308 -20.30 7.89 -7.13
C LEU A 308 -20.60 8.02 -8.63
N SER A 309 -20.71 6.90 -9.33
CA SER A 309 -21.05 6.89 -10.76
C SER A 309 -22.46 7.42 -11.04
N LEU A 310 -23.37 7.29 -10.08
CA LEU A 310 -24.77 7.73 -10.16
C LEU A 310 -25.02 9.06 -9.43
N ALA A 311 -23.98 9.69 -8.87
CA ALA A 311 -24.13 10.85 -8.01
C ALA A 311 -24.66 12.08 -8.80
N GLY A 312 -25.89 12.49 -8.53
CA GLY A 312 -26.50 13.73 -9.05
C GLY A 312 -26.62 14.84 -8.01
N SER A 313 -26.13 14.64 -6.78
CA SER A 313 -26.12 15.66 -5.73
C SER A 313 -24.88 15.57 -4.83
N PRO A 314 -24.46 16.68 -4.20
CA PRO A 314 -23.32 16.67 -3.30
C PRO A 314 -23.44 15.64 -2.17
N GLY A 315 -24.61 15.50 -1.55
CA GLY A 315 -24.83 14.56 -0.46
C GLY A 315 -24.60 13.09 -0.87
N VAL A 316 -25.09 12.70 -2.04
CA VAL A 316 -24.87 11.34 -2.59
C VAL A 316 -23.40 11.11 -2.91
N ALA A 317 -22.71 12.11 -3.46
CA ALA A 317 -21.27 12.04 -3.72
C ALA A 317 -20.45 11.84 -2.43
N LEU A 318 -20.80 12.53 -1.34
CA LEU A 318 -20.11 12.38 -0.05
C LEU A 318 -20.31 10.96 0.54
N ILE A 319 -21.54 10.41 0.44
CA ILE A 319 -21.84 9.04 0.89
C ILE A 319 -21.02 8.03 0.06
N GLY A 320 -21.07 8.15 -1.28
CA GLY A 320 -20.29 7.27 -2.16
C GLY A 320 -18.80 7.34 -1.90
N ALA A 321 -18.26 8.54 -1.67
CA ALA A 321 -16.86 8.76 -1.32
C ALA A 321 -16.48 8.11 0.03
N ALA A 322 -17.35 8.20 1.03
CA ALA A 322 -17.13 7.55 2.33
C ALA A 322 -17.13 6.01 2.21
N LEU A 323 -18.11 5.43 1.50
CA LEU A 323 -18.20 3.99 1.27
C LEU A 323 -16.96 3.47 0.51
N LEU A 324 -16.58 4.17 -0.58
CA LEU A 324 -15.40 3.85 -1.36
C LEU A 324 -14.13 3.94 -0.50
N GLY A 325 -14.02 4.99 0.31
CA GLY A 325 -12.89 5.19 1.21
C GLY A 325 -12.73 4.07 2.23
N ILE A 326 -13.80 3.70 2.95
CA ILE A 326 -13.77 2.62 3.93
C ILE A 326 -13.37 1.29 3.26
N GLY A 327 -13.97 0.96 2.13
CA GLY A 327 -13.66 -0.28 1.40
C GLY A 327 -12.20 -0.35 0.98
N LEU A 328 -11.74 0.61 0.19
CA LEU A 328 -10.39 0.61 -0.38
C LEU A 328 -9.28 0.85 0.64
N GLY A 329 -9.53 1.72 1.64
CA GLY A 329 -8.56 1.92 2.71
C GLY A 329 -8.24 0.63 3.45
N SER A 330 -9.20 -0.28 3.55
CA SER A 330 -9.07 -1.55 4.26
C SER A 330 -8.52 -2.69 3.42
N GLU A 331 -8.74 -2.68 2.09
CA GLU A 331 -8.30 -3.75 1.19
C GLU A 331 -6.79 -3.96 1.23
N ALA A 332 -6.03 -2.87 1.26
CA ALA A 332 -4.58 -2.91 1.30
C ALA A 332 -4.00 -3.68 2.51
N ASP A 333 -4.79 -3.81 3.58
CA ASP A 333 -4.36 -4.49 4.81
C ASP A 333 -4.74 -5.98 4.79
N VAL A 334 -5.87 -6.31 4.17
CA VAL A 334 -6.39 -7.69 4.12
C VAL A 334 -5.53 -8.56 3.20
N GLY A 335 -5.05 -8.03 2.09
CA GLY A 335 -4.21 -8.75 1.13
C GLY A 335 -2.97 -9.38 1.77
N PRO A 336 -2.06 -8.62 2.41
CA PRO A 336 -0.90 -9.15 3.10
C PRO A 336 -1.24 -10.15 4.20
N TYR A 337 -2.34 -9.91 4.93
CA TYR A 337 -2.81 -10.82 5.98
C TYR A 337 -3.22 -12.18 5.41
N LEU A 338 -4.03 -12.19 4.33
CA LEU A 338 -4.43 -13.41 3.63
C LEU A 338 -3.23 -14.15 3.06
N MET A 339 -2.31 -13.44 2.43
CA MET A 339 -1.10 -14.05 1.87
C MET A 339 -0.25 -14.74 2.94
N ALA A 340 -0.03 -14.08 4.09
CA ALA A 340 0.69 -14.69 5.20
C ALA A 340 -0.03 -15.92 5.75
N ARG A 341 -1.37 -15.95 5.70
CA ARG A 341 -2.20 -17.05 6.19
C ARG A 341 -2.25 -18.24 5.21
N TYR A 342 -2.34 -17.98 3.89
CA TYR A 342 -2.39 -19.03 2.86
C TYR A 342 -1.03 -19.66 2.57
N PHE A 343 0.02 -18.84 2.51
CA PHE A 343 1.32 -19.27 1.99
C PHE A 343 2.42 -19.29 3.05
N GLY A 344 2.12 -18.82 4.26
CA GLY A 344 3.10 -18.75 5.33
C GLY A 344 4.09 -17.57 5.16
N ARG A 345 5.17 -17.59 5.94
CA ARG A 345 6.12 -16.47 6.01
C ARG A 345 7.44 -16.68 5.29
N LYS A 346 7.72 -17.90 4.85
CA LYS A 346 9.03 -18.27 4.26
C LYS A 346 9.38 -17.43 3.01
N HIS A 347 8.44 -17.30 2.08
CA HIS A 347 8.60 -16.54 0.83
C HIS A 347 7.56 -15.43 0.69
N PHE A 348 7.09 -14.90 1.83
CA PHE A 348 6.03 -13.89 1.88
C PHE A 348 6.34 -12.67 1.02
N SER A 349 7.56 -12.15 1.12
CA SER A 349 7.89 -10.89 0.45
C SER A 349 7.95 -11.02 -1.07
N VAL A 350 8.41 -12.17 -1.59
CA VAL A 350 8.39 -12.46 -3.04
C VAL A 350 6.95 -12.52 -3.55
N LEU A 351 6.11 -13.29 -2.86
CA LEU A 351 4.69 -13.44 -3.23
C LEU A 351 3.95 -12.11 -3.13
N TYR A 352 4.22 -11.31 -2.09
CA TYR A 352 3.65 -9.98 -1.94
C TYR A 352 4.15 -9.01 -3.01
N GLY A 353 5.42 -9.12 -3.43
CA GLY A 353 5.96 -8.38 -4.56
C GLY A 353 5.22 -8.69 -5.87
N LEU A 354 4.86 -9.96 -6.12
CA LEU A 354 4.03 -10.35 -7.27
C LEU A 354 2.61 -9.76 -7.19
N MET A 355 2.03 -9.63 -5.99
CA MET A 355 0.75 -8.91 -5.83
C MET A 355 0.88 -7.42 -6.11
N TRP A 356 2.00 -6.79 -5.77
CA TRP A 356 2.28 -5.41 -6.16
C TRP A 356 2.40 -5.24 -7.68
N THR A 357 2.97 -6.22 -8.39
CA THR A 357 2.94 -6.24 -9.86
C THR A 357 1.50 -6.33 -10.38
N ALA A 358 0.68 -7.21 -9.80
CA ALA A 358 -0.74 -7.33 -10.15
C ALA A 358 -1.50 -5.99 -9.91
N TYR A 359 -1.25 -5.35 -8.76
CA TYR A 359 -1.80 -4.03 -8.44
C TYR A 359 -1.39 -2.97 -9.46
N ALA A 360 -0.11 -2.93 -9.85
CA ALA A 360 0.40 -1.97 -10.82
C ALA A 360 -0.20 -2.18 -12.23
N ILE A 361 -0.43 -3.42 -12.64
CA ILE A 361 -1.12 -3.74 -13.90
C ILE A 361 -2.55 -3.19 -13.88
N GLY A 362 -3.34 -3.53 -12.85
CA GLY A 362 -4.71 -3.03 -12.72
C GLY A 362 -4.77 -1.51 -12.59
N GLY A 363 -3.98 -0.96 -11.66
CA GLY A 363 -3.96 0.46 -11.36
C GLY A 363 -3.44 1.35 -12.49
N GLY A 364 -2.54 0.84 -13.32
CA GLY A 364 -2.04 1.55 -14.50
C GLY A 364 -3.00 1.49 -15.69
N THR A 365 -3.69 0.38 -15.88
CA THR A 365 -4.60 0.19 -17.02
C THR A 365 -5.96 0.87 -16.83
N GLY A 366 -6.47 0.95 -15.60
CA GLY A 366 -7.77 1.55 -15.30
C GLY A 366 -7.92 3.00 -15.79
N PRO A 367 -7.04 3.94 -15.37
CA PRO A 367 -7.09 5.33 -15.83
C PRO A 367 -6.94 5.48 -17.35
N VAL A 368 -6.08 4.66 -17.99
CA VAL A 368 -5.88 4.67 -19.45
C VAL A 368 -7.17 4.32 -20.19
N VAL A 369 -7.88 3.30 -19.71
CA VAL A 369 -9.17 2.91 -20.31
C VAL A 369 -10.21 4.01 -20.15
N VAL A 370 -10.34 4.58 -18.95
CA VAL A 370 -11.28 5.69 -18.68
C VAL A 370 -10.93 6.92 -19.55
N GLY A 371 -9.65 7.28 -19.61
CA GLY A 371 -9.16 8.39 -20.44
C GLY A 371 -9.45 8.18 -21.93
N HIS A 372 -9.25 6.96 -22.43
CA HIS A 372 -9.55 6.64 -23.84
C HIS A 372 -11.03 6.83 -24.21
N PHE A 373 -11.95 6.42 -23.33
CA PHE A 373 -13.38 6.66 -23.54
C PHE A 373 -13.71 8.15 -23.44
N PHE A 374 -13.11 8.87 -22.49
CA PHE A 374 -13.27 10.31 -22.37
C PHE A 374 -12.80 11.06 -23.64
N ASP A 375 -11.63 10.70 -24.18
CA ASP A 375 -11.07 11.34 -25.39
C ASP A 375 -11.96 11.13 -26.62
N ARG A 376 -12.68 10.01 -26.68
CA ARG A 376 -13.62 9.73 -27.78
C ARG A 376 -14.95 10.46 -27.65
N ALA A 377 -15.49 10.53 -26.43
CA ALA A 377 -16.82 11.05 -26.17
C ALA A 377 -16.83 12.53 -25.75
N GLY A 378 -15.69 13.08 -25.32
CA GLY A 378 -15.57 14.41 -24.73
C GLY A 378 -16.18 14.54 -23.34
N LEU A 379 -16.62 13.43 -22.75
CA LEU A 379 -17.26 13.36 -21.43
C LEU A 379 -17.03 11.98 -20.79
N TYR A 380 -17.18 11.91 -19.48
CA TYR A 380 -17.17 10.63 -18.77
C TYR A 380 -18.52 9.95 -18.94
N GLU A 381 -18.57 8.98 -19.84
CA GLU A 381 -19.80 8.25 -20.13
C GLU A 381 -20.26 7.46 -18.89
N HIS A 382 -21.56 7.59 -18.58
CA HIS A 382 -22.18 6.89 -17.45
C HIS A 382 -21.97 5.37 -17.52
N GLN A 383 -22.02 4.79 -18.73
CA GLN A 383 -21.82 3.37 -18.98
C GLN A 383 -20.41 2.92 -18.56
N VAL A 384 -19.39 3.74 -18.81
CA VAL A 384 -17.99 3.45 -18.42
C VAL A 384 -17.85 3.46 -16.91
N LEU A 385 -18.45 4.45 -16.24
CA LEU A 385 -18.40 4.58 -14.78
C LEU A 385 -19.13 3.43 -14.07
N VAL A 386 -20.31 3.05 -14.57
CA VAL A 386 -21.04 1.87 -14.08
C VAL A 386 -20.26 0.59 -14.39
N GLY A 387 -19.58 0.51 -15.53
CA GLY A 387 -18.69 -0.59 -15.86
C GLY A 387 -17.55 -0.78 -14.84
N LEU A 388 -16.96 0.30 -14.35
CA LEU A 388 -15.96 0.23 -13.27
C LEU A 388 -16.57 -0.34 -11.98
N ALA A 389 -17.78 0.08 -11.62
CA ALA A 389 -18.47 -0.48 -10.46
C ALA A 389 -18.78 -1.98 -10.63
N VAL A 390 -19.19 -2.41 -11.82
CA VAL A 390 -19.41 -3.83 -12.15
C VAL A 390 -18.11 -4.63 -12.01
N ILE A 391 -17.00 -4.11 -12.47
CA ILE A 391 -15.67 -4.74 -12.30
C ILE A 391 -15.32 -4.85 -10.81
N ALA A 392 -15.60 -3.81 -10.02
CA ALA A 392 -15.39 -3.85 -8.57
C ALA A 392 -16.27 -4.91 -7.88
N PHE A 393 -17.55 -5.06 -8.26
CA PHE A 393 -18.40 -6.16 -7.80
C PHE A 393 -17.89 -7.53 -8.28
N GLY A 394 -17.30 -7.59 -9.48
CA GLY A 394 -16.63 -8.78 -9.99
C GLY A 394 -15.48 -9.22 -9.08
N SER A 395 -14.66 -8.28 -8.59
CA SER A 395 -13.61 -8.59 -7.62
C SER A 395 -14.16 -9.16 -6.32
N ALA A 396 -15.27 -8.60 -5.81
CA ALA A 396 -15.97 -9.11 -4.64
C ALA A 396 -16.54 -10.52 -4.87
N ALA A 397 -17.12 -10.78 -6.04
CA ALA A 397 -17.62 -12.12 -6.40
C ALA A 397 -16.48 -13.15 -6.48
N VAL A 398 -15.36 -12.79 -7.09
CA VAL A 398 -14.16 -13.64 -7.16
C VAL A 398 -13.63 -13.94 -5.75
N SER A 399 -13.73 -13.01 -4.81
CA SER A 399 -13.27 -13.23 -3.43
C SER A 399 -14.06 -14.33 -2.70
N LEU A 400 -15.30 -14.61 -3.10
CA LEU A 400 -16.09 -15.72 -2.53
C LEU A 400 -15.51 -17.09 -2.86
N LEU A 401 -14.66 -17.20 -3.89
CA LEU A 401 -13.96 -18.42 -4.25
C LEU A 401 -12.80 -18.74 -3.29
N LEU A 402 -12.42 -17.79 -2.44
CA LEU A 402 -11.39 -18.02 -1.42
C LEU A 402 -11.91 -18.99 -0.36
N LYS A 403 -11.39 -20.21 -0.38
CA LYS A 403 -11.74 -21.24 0.62
C LYS A 403 -11.25 -20.80 2.00
N SER A 404 -12.09 -21.00 3.02
CA SER A 404 -11.67 -20.78 4.40
C SER A 404 -10.55 -21.77 4.72
N THR A 405 -9.33 -21.27 4.89
CA THR A 405 -8.28 -22.06 5.52
C THR A 405 -8.55 -22.03 7.02
N LYS A 406 -8.89 -23.19 7.60
CA LYS A 406 -8.62 -23.40 9.03
C LYS A 406 -7.11 -23.25 9.14
N GLY A 407 -6.62 -22.14 9.69
CA GLY A 407 -5.22 -22.07 10.13
C GLY A 407 -4.96 -23.29 11.02
N PRO A 408 -3.73 -23.81 11.10
CA PRO A 408 -3.43 -24.88 12.05
C PRO A 408 -3.99 -24.43 13.39
N SER A 409 -4.97 -25.16 13.88
CA SER A 409 -5.55 -24.87 15.19
C SER A 409 -4.42 -25.04 16.20
N ALA A 410 -4.39 -24.21 17.25
CA ALA A 410 -3.43 -24.38 18.34
C ALA A 410 -3.44 -25.84 18.90
N HIS A 411 -4.53 -26.57 18.67
CA HIS A 411 -4.66 -28.00 18.94
C HIS A 411 -3.87 -28.89 17.97
N GLU A 412 -3.80 -28.56 16.68
CA GLU A 412 -3.01 -29.35 15.72
C GLU A 412 -1.51 -29.13 15.90
N GLU A 413 -1.10 -27.92 16.32
CA GLU A 413 0.29 -27.64 16.71
C GLU A 413 0.67 -28.39 18.00
N LEU A 414 -0.24 -28.54 18.95
CA LEU A 414 -0.05 -29.33 20.16
C LEU A 414 -0.01 -30.84 19.89
N HIS A 415 -0.86 -31.36 18.99
CA HIS A 415 -0.85 -32.77 18.62
C HIS A 415 0.34 -33.15 17.73
N ALA A 416 0.79 -32.29 16.83
CA ALA A 416 2.02 -32.47 16.08
C ALA A 416 3.26 -32.45 17.00
N SER A 417 3.25 -31.62 18.04
CA SER A 417 4.29 -31.61 19.07
C SER A 417 4.26 -32.86 19.97
N ALA A 418 3.07 -33.37 20.29
CA ALA A 418 2.90 -34.57 21.11
C ALA A 418 3.22 -35.87 20.34
N ALA A 419 2.92 -35.94 19.05
CA ALA A 419 3.27 -37.11 18.21
C ALA A 419 4.78 -37.28 18.05
N ILE A 420 5.54 -36.19 18.01
CA ILE A 420 7.02 -36.22 17.91
C ILE A 420 7.66 -36.65 19.25
N SER A 421 6.98 -36.40 20.38
CA SER A 421 7.49 -36.77 21.71
C SER A 421 7.23 -38.28 22.08
N HIS A 422 6.49 -39.01 21.25
CA HIS A 422 6.25 -40.46 21.44
C HIS A 422 7.08 -41.35 20.52
N GLU A 423 7.90 -40.77 19.61
CA GLU A 423 8.82 -41.50 18.76
C GLU A 423 10.30 -41.44 19.23
N GLU A 424 10.58 -40.79 20.38
CA GLU A 424 11.85 -40.92 21.12
C GLU A 424 11.65 -41.75 22.40
#